data_554bf1b5e5eae1e2551ea3c694b0506d
#
_entry.id   554bf1b5e5eae1e2551ea3c694b0506d
#
_cell.length_a   1.000
_cell.length_b   1.000
_cell.length_c   1.000
_cell.angle_alpha   90.00
_cell.angle_beta   90.00
_cell.angle_gamma   90.00
#
_symmetry.space_group_name_H-M   'P 1'
#
loop_
_entity.id
_entity.type
_entity.pdbx_description
1 polymer ?
#
loop_
_entity_poly.entity_id
_entity_poly.type
_entity_poly.pdbx_seq_one_letter_code
_entity_poly.pdbx_strand_id
1 'polypeptide(L)'
;MFNQDDPKKCTAAKLVRFGLAKKITSLRSTTTLLHPFSEKTLLNNEKTTFHSITAVDCSWNKADEMFAKKYSGIPRKLPPLLAGNPVNYSKLNKLTTVEALASAAFILGNKELCSDLLAKFNWGHTFLELNENLLNDYQSAQSEDDVNSIITEYGYKKE
;
A
#
# COMPACT_ATOMS: atom_id res chain seq x y z
N MET A 1 11.92 -11.40 -3.91
CA MET A 1 12.52 -10.14 -4.35
C MET A 1 13.21 -10.39 -5.68
N PHE A 2 12.63 -9.87 -6.71
CA PHE A 2 13.27 -9.89 -8.02
C PHE A 2 14.14 -8.65 -8.10
N ASN A 3 15.43 -8.84 -8.38
CA ASN A 3 16.45 -7.78 -8.45
C ASN A 3 16.22 -6.93 -9.71
N GLN A 4 15.17 -6.08 -9.69
CA GLN A 4 14.76 -5.35 -10.89
C GLN A 4 15.02 -3.85 -10.81
N ASP A 5 15.25 -3.33 -9.60
CA ASP A 5 15.52 -1.91 -9.36
C ASP A 5 16.90 -1.73 -8.71
N ASP A 6 17.48 -0.55 -8.92
CA ASP A 6 18.68 -0.15 -8.20
C ASP A 6 18.45 -0.35 -6.69
N PRO A 7 19.23 -1.22 -6.00
CA PRO A 7 19.05 -1.49 -4.58
C PRO A 7 19.10 -0.24 -3.70
N LYS A 8 19.74 0.83 -4.18
CA LYS A 8 19.80 2.13 -3.49
C LYS A 8 18.48 2.90 -3.57
N LYS A 9 17.66 2.63 -4.58
CA LYS A 9 16.35 3.29 -4.80
C LYS A 9 15.18 2.44 -4.36
N CYS A 10 15.36 1.14 -4.18
CA CYS A 10 14.30 0.22 -3.78
C CYS A 10 13.84 0.51 -2.33
N THR A 11 12.58 0.91 -2.18
CA THR A 11 12.02 1.22 -0.86
C THR A 11 11.89 -0.03 0.02
N ALA A 12 11.51 -1.17 -0.54
CA ALA A 12 11.42 -2.44 0.18
C ALA A 12 12.76 -2.86 0.77
N ALA A 13 13.85 -2.77 0.01
CA ALA A 13 15.19 -3.11 0.49
C ALA A 13 15.63 -2.20 1.65
N LYS A 14 15.28 -0.90 1.59
CA LYS A 14 15.55 0.04 2.69
C LYS A 14 14.77 -0.33 3.95
N LEU A 15 13.48 -0.66 3.83
CA LEU A 15 12.66 -1.08 4.97
C LEU A 15 13.21 -2.33 5.67
N VAL A 16 13.67 -3.31 4.90
CA VAL A 16 14.32 -4.52 5.45
C VAL A 16 15.60 -4.15 6.19
N ARG A 17 16.42 -3.28 5.63
CA ARG A 17 17.67 -2.81 6.27
C ARG A 17 17.42 -2.05 7.57
N PHE A 18 16.32 -1.28 7.66
CA PHE A 18 15.93 -0.58 8.87
C PHE A 18 15.17 -1.46 9.89
N GLY A 19 14.96 -2.75 9.58
CA GLY A 19 14.24 -3.65 10.47
C GLY A 19 12.72 -3.40 10.55
N LEU A 20 12.16 -2.61 9.64
CA LEU A 20 10.73 -2.28 9.59
C LEU A 20 9.91 -3.25 8.72
N ALA A 21 10.58 -4.03 7.90
CA ALA A 21 9.96 -5.07 7.09
C ALA A 21 10.84 -6.32 7.08
N LYS A 22 10.22 -7.45 6.80
CA LYS A 22 10.90 -8.74 6.69
C LYS A 22 10.70 -9.30 5.28
N LYS A 23 11.80 -9.70 4.66
CA LYS A 23 11.73 -10.43 3.40
C LYS A 23 11.26 -11.86 3.67
N ILE A 24 10.22 -12.28 2.97
CA ILE A 24 9.68 -13.63 3.06
C ILE A 24 9.63 -14.29 1.69
N THR A 25 9.71 -15.60 1.67
CA THR A 25 9.65 -16.42 0.45
C THR A 25 8.33 -17.16 0.32
N SER A 26 7.59 -17.30 1.42
CA SER A 26 6.26 -17.91 1.45
C SER A 26 5.30 -17.07 2.28
N LEU A 27 4.05 -17.00 1.83
CA LEU A 27 2.99 -16.24 2.48
C LEU A 27 2.16 -17.14 3.39
N ARG A 28 1.82 -16.62 4.58
CA ARG A 28 0.82 -17.25 5.44
C ARG A 28 -0.58 -16.92 4.93
N SER A 29 -1.52 -17.85 5.08
CA SER A 29 -2.92 -17.66 4.67
C SER A 29 -3.64 -16.52 5.42
N THR A 30 -3.12 -16.12 6.58
CA THR A 30 -3.68 -15.06 7.44
C THR A 30 -3.10 -13.67 7.19
N THR A 31 -2.19 -13.53 6.22
CA THR A 31 -1.68 -12.21 5.83
C THR A 31 -2.61 -11.55 4.82
N THR A 32 -2.81 -10.25 4.92
CA THR A 32 -3.35 -9.50 3.79
C THR A 32 -2.25 -9.23 2.79
N LEU A 33 -2.50 -9.59 1.54
CA LEU A 33 -1.62 -9.32 0.42
C LEU A 33 -2.12 -8.09 -0.33
N LEU A 34 -1.33 -7.03 -0.36
CA LEU A 34 -1.64 -5.85 -1.15
C LEU A 34 -1.50 -6.18 -2.63
N HIS A 35 -2.62 -6.21 -3.32
CA HIS A 35 -2.73 -6.67 -4.69
C HIS A 35 -3.57 -5.69 -5.51
N PRO A 36 -2.96 -4.92 -6.44
CA PRO A 36 -3.64 -3.81 -7.14
C PRO A 36 -4.84 -4.26 -7.99
N PHE A 37 -4.87 -5.52 -8.41
CA PHE A 37 -5.96 -6.08 -9.23
C PHE A 37 -6.97 -6.90 -8.41
N SER A 38 -6.93 -6.82 -7.08
CA SER A 38 -7.96 -7.46 -6.24
C SER A 38 -9.31 -6.76 -6.44
N GLU A 39 -10.38 -7.53 -6.40
CA GLU A 39 -11.74 -6.99 -6.45
C GLU A 39 -12.13 -6.30 -5.14
N LYS A 40 -11.59 -6.77 -4.02
CA LYS A 40 -11.92 -6.26 -2.68
C LYS A 40 -10.91 -5.24 -2.21
N THR A 41 -11.42 -4.11 -1.70
CA THR A 41 -10.64 -3.04 -1.08
C THR A 41 -10.34 -3.36 0.39
N LEU A 42 -9.17 -2.98 0.87
CA LEU A 42 -8.81 -3.06 2.27
C LEU A 42 -9.65 -2.08 3.10
N LEU A 43 -10.32 -2.59 4.14
CA LEU A 43 -11.17 -1.80 5.02
C LEU A 43 -10.70 -1.87 6.48
N ASN A 44 -10.94 -0.82 7.25
CA ASN A 44 -10.55 -0.74 8.67
C ASN A 44 -11.19 -1.86 9.52
N ASN A 45 -12.42 -2.25 9.22
CA ASN A 45 -13.11 -3.31 9.96
C ASN A 45 -12.47 -4.69 9.83
N GLU A 46 -11.49 -4.85 8.94
CA GLU A 46 -10.72 -6.08 8.78
C GLU A 46 -9.47 -6.14 9.69
N LYS A 47 -9.21 -5.12 10.51
CA LYS A 47 -8.01 -5.02 11.37
C LYS A 47 -7.80 -6.20 12.30
N THR A 48 -8.86 -6.89 12.71
CA THR A 48 -8.79 -8.08 13.57
C THR A 48 -8.67 -9.39 12.79
N THR A 49 -8.90 -9.36 11.48
CA THR A 49 -8.84 -10.52 10.60
C THR A 49 -7.40 -10.82 10.16
N PHE A 50 -6.61 -9.75 9.94
CA PHE A 50 -5.25 -9.89 9.42
C PHE A 50 -4.22 -9.81 10.53
N HIS A 51 -3.26 -10.72 10.51
CA HIS A 51 -2.12 -10.74 11.45
C HIS A 51 -0.89 -10.04 10.90
N SER A 52 -0.84 -9.81 9.60
CA SER A 52 0.26 -9.13 8.92
C SER A 52 -0.16 -8.52 7.59
N ILE A 53 0.63 -7.59 7.12
CA ILE A 53 0.49 -6.95 5.81
C ILE A 53 1.67 -7.37 4.96
N THR A 54 1.41 -7.82 3.74
CA THR A 54 2.45 -8.21 2.79
C THR A 54 2.29 -7.42 1.50
N ALA A 55 3.40 -6.94 0.97
CA ALA A 55 3.46 -6.31 -0.35
C ALA A 55 4.41 -7.07 -1.27
N VAL A 56 4.09 -7.13 -2.55
CA VAL A 56 4.98 -7.65 -3.59
C VAL A 56 5.86 -6.51 -4.06
N ASP A 57 7.17 -6.71 -3.94
CA ASP A 57 8.16 -5.73 -4.40
C ASP A 57 8.46 -5.94 -5.88
N CYS A 58 7.91 -5.08 -6.72
CA CYS A 58 8.15 -5.07 -8.16
C CYS A 58 8.01 -3.65 -8.73
N SER A 59 8.63 -3.42 -9.88
CA SER A 59 8.40 -2.18 -10.63
C SER A 59 7.02 -2.19 -11.31
N TRP A 60 6.42 -1.02 -11.48
CA TRP A 60 5.11 -0.90 -12.14
C TRP A 60 5.13 -1.39 -13.60
N ASN A 61 6.28 -1.35 -14.28
CA ASN A 61 6.42 -1.86 -15.63
C ASN A 61 6.26 -3.40 -15.73
N LYS A 62 6.39 -4.10 -14.59
CA LYS A 62 6.27 -5.56 -14.51
C LYS A 62 5.13 -6.01 -13.58
N ALA A 63 4.30 -5.07 -13.14
CA ALA A 63 3.21 -5.36 -12.20
C ALA A 63 2.24 -6.41 -12.76
N ASP A 64 1.84 -6.28 -14.02
CA ASP A 64 0.91 -7.23 -14.65
C ASP A 64 1.44 -8.67 -14.60
N GLU A 65 2.71 -8.87 -14.94
CA GLU A 65 3.34 -10.19 -14.92
C GLU A 65 3.46 -10.75 -13.50
N MET A 66 3.88 -9.91 -12.54
CA MET A 66 4.06 -10.31 -11.14
C MET A 66 2.75 -10.63 -10.45
N PHE A 67 1.71 -9.83 -10.68
CA PHE A 67 0.40 -10.03 -10.07
C PHE A 67 -0.50 -11.03 -10.81
N ALA A 68 -0.09 -11.52 -11.97
CA ALA A 68 -0.72 -12.68 -12.62
C ALA A 68 -0.43 -14.00 -11.88
N LYS A 69 0.61 -14.05 -11.05
CA LYS A 69 0.95 -15.23 -10.23
C LYS A 69 -0.04 -15.38 -9.09
N LYS A 70 -0.35 -16.64 -8.74
CA LYS A 70 -1.13 -16.94 -7.55
C LYS A 70 -0.23 -16.90 -6.31
N TYR A 71 -0.66 -16.14 -5.33
CA TYR A 71 -0.03 -16.07 -4.01
C TYR A 71 -1.00 -16.62 -2.95
N SER A 72 -0.44 -17.23 -1.90
CA SER A 72 -1.19 -17.46 -0.65
C SER A 72 -1.47 -16.12 0.03
N GLY A 73 -2.38 -16.11 1.01
CA GLY A 73 -2.81 -14.88 1.65
C GLY A 73 -4.14 -14.37 1.09
N ILE A 74 -4.66 -13.33 1.70
CA ILE A 74 -5.95 -12.74 1.37
C ILE A 74 -5.70 -11.46 0.57
N PRO A 75 -5.99 -11.45 -0.74
CA PRO A 75 -5.71 -10.28 -1.57
C PRO A 75 -6.66 -9.13 -1.24
N ARG A 76 -6.10 -7.92 -1.13
CA ARG A 76 -6.83 -6.66 -0.99
C ARG A 76 -6.14 -5.58 -1.80
N LYS A 77 -6.92 -4.75 -2.50
CA LYS A 77 -6.40 -3.54 -3.12
C LYS A 77 -6.46 -2.37 -2.15
N LEU A 78 -5.56 -1.43 -2.32
CA LEU A 78 -5.69 -0.12 -1.69
C LEU A 78 -6.66 0.74 -2.48
N PRO A 79 -7.45 1.60 -1.82
CA PRO A 79 -8.22 2.61 -2.51
C PRO A 79 -7.27 3.62 -3.20
N PRO A 80 -7.75 4.40 -4.18
CA PRO A 80 -6.92 5.36 -4.90
C PRO A 80 -6.21 6.36 -4.00
N LEU A 81 -4.89 6.48 -4.17
CA LEU A 81 -4.02 7.39 -3.42
C LEU A 81 -2.99 8.00 -4.37
N LEU A 82 -2.55 9.22 -4.06
CA LEU A 82 -1.55 9.94 -4.84
C LEU A 82 -0.12 9.58 -4.39
N ALA A 83 0.74 9.26 -5.33
CA ALA A 83 2.13 8.99 -5.03
C ALA A 83 2.87 10.24 -4.56
N GLY A 84 3.59 10.14 -3.46
CA GLY A 84 4.48 11.20 -2.95
C GLY A 84 5.95 10.99 -3.35
N ASN A 85 6.28 9.80 -3.88
CA ASN A 85 7.64 9.50 -4.29
C ASN A 85 8.06 10.33 -5.52
N PRO A 86 9.36 10.68 -5.66
CA PRO A 86 9.80 11.60 -6.71
C PRO A 86 9.61 11.08 -8.14
N VAL A 87 9.60 9.77 -8.35
CA VAL A 87 9.46 9.16 -9.68
C VAL A 87 8.03 9.27 -10.20
N ASN A 88 7.05 9.09 -9.32
CA ASN A 88 5.63 9.10 -9.67
C ASN A 88 4.82 10.17 -8.95
N TYR A 89 5.46 11.26 -8.55
CA TYR A 89 4.83 12.34 -7.79
C TYR A 89 3.45 12.72 -8.34
N SER A 90 2.46 12.75 -7.46
CA SER A 90 1.07 13.10 -7.75
C SER A 90 0.33 12.18 -8.74
N LYS A 91 0.94 11.08 -9.16
CA LYS A 91 0.24 10.07 -9.98
C LYS A 91 -0.61 9.16 -9.10
N LEU A 92 -1.84 8.95 -9.54
CA LEU A 92 -2.79 8.08 -8.84
C LEU A 92 -2.35 6.61 -8.95
N ASN A 93 -2.41 5.90 -7.84
CA ASN A 93 -2.12 4.45 -7.75
C ASN A 93 -0.71 4.00 -8.15
N LYS A 94 0.25 4.92 -8.26
CA LYS A 94 1.66 4.61 -8.56
C LYS A 94 2.54 4.61 -7.31
N LEU A 95 2.05 3.93 -6.26
CA LEU A 95 2.72 3.86 -4.96
C LEU A 95 3.97 2.99 -5.00
N THR A 96 4.98 3.38 -4.24
CA THR A 96 6.10 2.50 -3.89
C THR A 96 5.66 1.49 -2.83
N THR A 97 6.49 0.47 -2.59
CA THR A 97 6.23 -0.53 -1.55
C THR A 97 6.03 0.11 -0.18
N VAL A 98 6.85 1.11 0.19
CA VAL A 98 6.69 1.78 1.49
C VAL A 98 5.40 2.58 1.58
N GLU A 99 5.00 3.28 0.52
CA GLU A 99 3.73 4.01 0.48
C GLU A 99 2.54 3.06 0.60
N ALA A 100 2.59 1.92 -0.08
CA ALA A 100 1.54 0.91 0.00
C ALA A 100 1.42 0.31 1.42
N LEU A 101 2.54 -0.08 2.03
CA LEU A 101 2.55 -0.60 3.41
C LEU A 101 2.09 0.45 4.42
N ALA A 102 2.55 1.69 4.29
CA ALA A 102 2.15 2.81 5.16
C ALA A 102 0.65 3.10 5.05
N SER A 103 0.10 3.09 3.83
CA SER A 103 -1.33 3.28 3.58
C SER A 103 -2.17 2.19 4.22
N ALA A 104 -1.77 0.93 4.06
CA ALA A 104 -2.45 -0.20 4.69
C ALA A 104 -2.41 -0.10 6.22
N ALA A 105 -1.27 0.25 6.80
CA ALA A 105 -1.13 0.47 8.23
C ALA A 105 -2.08 1.58 8.73
N PHE A 106 -2.16 2.69 8.02
CA PHE A 106 -3.05 3.81 8.36
C PHE A 106 -4.53 3.39 8.32
N ILE A 107 -4.96 2.78 7.22
CA ILE A 107 -6.35 2.33 7.04
C ILE A 107 -6.75 1.32 8.13
N LEU A 108 -5.86 0.42 8.50
CA LEU A 108 -6.07 -0.55 9.58
C LEU A 108 -5.94 0.04 10.99
N GLY A 109 -5.72 1.35 11.13
CA GLY A 109 -5.72 2.06 12.40
C GLY A 109 -4.35 2.19 13.08
N ASN A 110 -3.27 1.76 12.45
CA ASN A 110 -1.92 1.89 12.98
C ASN A 110 -1.17 3.08 12.35
N LYS A 111 -1.56 4.29 12.77
CA LYS A 111 -0.95 5.54 12.28
C LYS A 111 0.51 5.70 12.70
N GLU A 112 0.90 5.13 13.83
CA GLU A 112 2.29 5.16 14.30
C GLU A 112 3.19 4.38 13.35
N LEU A 113 2.80 3.16 12.97
CA LEU A 113 3.54 2.37 11.99
C LEU A 113 3.62 3.08 10.63
N CYS A 114 2.53 3.71 10.19
CA CYS A 114 2.53 4.52 8.96
C CYS A 114 3.59 5.61 9.02
N SER A 115 3.63 6.36 10.11
CA SER A 115 4.62 7.44 10.31
C SER A 115 6.04 6.91 10.38
N ASP A 116 6.28 5.82 11.08
CA ASP A 116 7.61 5.19 11.22
C ASP A 116 8.15 4.71 9.87
N LEU A 117 7.31 4.10 9.04
CA LEU A 117 7.67 3.65 7.69
C LEU A 117 8.08 4.83 6.81
N LEU A 118 7.27 5.89 6.78
CA LEU A 118 7.49 7.05 5.91
C LEU A 118 8.65 7.93 6.40
N ALA A 119 8.92 7.98 7.70
CA ALA A 119 10.00 8.77 8.28
C ALA A 119 11.41 8.36 7.80
N LYS A 120 11.56 7.16 7.26
CA LYS A 120 12.83 6.66 6.70
C LYS A 120 13.15 7.22 5.30
N PHE A 121 12.25 8.02 4.73
CA PHE A 121 12.38 8.59 3.39
C PHE A 121 12.20 10.10 3.44
N ASN A 122 13.10 10.84 2.78
CA ASN A 122 13.05 12.31 2.76
C ASN A 122 11.74 12.86 2.19
N TRP A 123 11.14 12.14 1.27
CA TRP A 123 9.88 12.49 0.62
C TRP A 123 8.65 11.87 1.32
N GLY A 124 8.83 11.13 2.41
CA GLY A 124 7.72 10.43 3.09
C GLY A 124 6.64 11.38 3.61
N HIS A 125 7.00 12.55 4.11
CA HIS A 125 6.07 13.58 4.55
C HIS A 125 5.18 14.10 3.40
N THR A 126 5.72 14.17 2.19
CA THR A 126 4.98 14.60 1.00
C THR A 126 3.80 13.67 0.69
N PHE A 127 4.00 12.36 0.87
CA PHE A 127 2.93 11.38 0.71
C PHE A 127 1.78 11.64 1.68
N LEU A 128 2.07 11.90 2.95
CA LEU A 128 1.04 12.23 3.95
C LEU A 128 0.36 13.57 3.65
N GLU A 129 1.11 14.60 3.28
CA GLU A 129 0.54 15.91 2.90
C GLU A 129 -0.47 15.78 1.75
N LEU A 130 -0.18 14.94 0.76
CA LEU A 130 -1.07 14.71 -0.38
C LEU A 130 -2.32 13.89 -0.01
N ASN A 131 -2.22 12.96 0.94
CA ASN A 131 -3.23 11.93 1.13
C ASN A 131 -3.87 11.90 2.52
N GLU A 132 -3.48 12.75 3.47
CA GLU A 132 -3.95 12.65 4.86
C GLU A 132 -5.48 12.68 4.97
N ASN A 133 -6.13 13.59 4.26
CA ASN A 133 -7.59 13.68 4.24
C ASN A 133 -8.22 12.42 3.64
N LEU A 134 -7.70 11.96 2.50
CA LEU A 134 -8.14 10.72 1.86
C LEU A 134 -7.97 9.51 2.79
N LEU A 135 -6.82 9.38 3.43
CA LEU A 135 -6.52 8.27 4.34
C LEU A 135 -7.45 8.27 5.56
N ASN A 136 -7.76 9.44 6.11
CA ASN A 136 -8.73 9.57 7.21
C ASN A 136 -10.12 9.14 6.76
N ASP A 137 -10.56 9.56 5.58
CA ASP A 137 -11.85 9.17 5.03
C ASP A 137 -11.93 7.66 4.77
N TYR A 138 -10.90 7.09 4.15
CA TYR A 138 -10.80 5.64 3.93
C TYR A 138 -10.77 4.84 5.24
N GLN A 139 -10.08 5.34 6.27
CA GLN A 139 -10.08 4.70 7.59
C GLN A 139 -11.48 4.64 8.20
N SER A 140 -12.33 5.63 7.92
CA SER A 140 -13.71 5.69 8.40
C SER A 140 -14.68 4.83 7.59
N ALA A 141 -14.30 4.42 6.37
CA ALA A 141 -15.13 3.61 5.49
C ALA A 141 -15.34 2.20 6.06
N GLN A 142 -16.59 1.72 6.02
CA GLN A 142 -16.97 0.39 6.53
C GLN A 142 -17.36 -0.59 5.40
N SER A 143 -17.50 -0.07 4.18
CA SER A 143 -17.96 -0.84 3.03
C SER A 143 -17.30 -0.37 1.73
N GLU A 144 -17.40 -1.20 0.69
CA GLU A 144 -17.01 -0.80 -0.67
C GLU A 144 -17.80 0.41 -1.16
N ASP A 145 -19.07 0.53 -0.79
CA ASP A 145 -19.90 1.67 -1.17
C ASP A 145 -19.42 2.98 -0.53
N ASP A 146 -18.98 2.93 0.73
CA ASP A 146 -18.37 4.09 1.39
C ASP A 146 -17.09 4.52 0.64
N VAL A 147 -16.23 3.57 0.29
CA VAL A 147 -15.01 3.84 -0.49
C VAL A 147 -15.35 4.46 -1.85
N ASN A 148 -16.35 3.91 -2.54
CA ASN A 148 -16.79 4.42 -3.83
C ASN A 148 -17.34 5.85 -3.74
N SER A 149 -18.04 6.17 -2.65
CA SER A 149 -18.55 7.52 -2.39
C SER A 149 -17.41 8.52 -2.17
N ILE A 150 -16.38 8.14 -1.40
CA ILE A 150 -15.17 8.94 -1.19
C ILE A 150 -14.45 9.18 -2.53
N ILE A 151 -14.24 8.14 -3.33
CA ILE A 151 -13.60 8.23 -4.65
C ILE A 151 -14.35 9.26 -5.53
N THR A 152 -15.67 9.20 -5.54
CA THR A 152 -16.52 10.11 -6.32
C THR A 152 -16.42 11.55 -5.80
N GLU A 153 -16.45 11.74 -4.48
CA GLU A 153 -16.35 13.06 -3.84
C GLU A 153 -15.02 13.76 -4.17
N TYR A 154 -13.93 13.02 -4.19
CA TYR A 154 -12.60 13.56 -4.59
C TYR A 154 -12.41 13.68 -6.11
N GLY A 155 -13.41 13.29 -6.91
CA GLY A 155 -13.37 13.41 -8.37
C GLY A 155 -12.49 12.36 -9.06
N TYR A 156 -12.13 11.28 -8.38
CA TYR A 156 -11.40 10.18 -8.98
C TYR A 156 -12.34 9.21 -9.69
N LYS A 157 -11.85 8.57 -10.77
CA LYS A 157 -12.61 7.54 -11.47
C LYS A 157 -12.47 6.20 -10.77
N LYS A 158 -13.55 5.41 -10.76
CA LYS A 158 -13.47 3.99 -10.41
C LYS A 158 -12.62 3.28 -11.47
N GLU A 159 -11.66 2.51 -11.03
CA GLU A 159 -10.95 1.55 -11.86
C GLU A 159 -11.68 0.22 -11.88
#